data_52b06b528bbb71087d1a14637850fc3e
#
_entry.id   52b06b528bbb71087d1a14637850fc3e
#
_cell.length_a   1.000
_cell.length_b   1.000
_cell.length_c   1.000
_cell.angle_alpha   90.00
_cell.angle_beta   90.00
_cell.angle_gamma   90.00
#
_symmetry.space_group_name_H-M   'P 1'
#
loop_
_entity.id
_entity.type
_entity.pdbx_description
1 polymer ?
#
loop_
_entity_poly.entity_id
_entity_poly.type
_entity_poly.pdbx_seq_one_letter_code
_entity_poly.pdbx_strand_id
1 'polypeptide(L)'
;NEILNNTVTLFDPCLNPDGLQRFATWVNSNKNLVPNPDNSDREFSEVWPGGRTNHYWFDLNRDWLPVQLPESQARVKTYTDWLPNIVTDHHEMGTNSTFFFQPGIPSRVNPLIPNLNQKLTEKVAKYHANFLDKIGSLYYSKENYDDFYFGKGSTYPDANGGIGILFEQGSSRGHIQNSQNGVLTFPFTIRNQLTTTLSTLKLSLIHISEPTRHHV
;
A
#
# COMPACT_ATOMS: atom_id res chain seq x y z
N ASN A 1 15.75 18.57 -8.64
CA ASN A 1 15.38 17.16 -8.76
C ASN A 1 14.28 17.06 -9.82
N GLU A 2 14.54 16.33 -10.92
CA GLU A 2 13.67 16.22 -12.07
C GLU A 2 12.24 15.73 -11.68
N ILE A 3 12.14 14.81 -10.73
CA ILE A 3 10.85 14.31 -10.22
C ILE A 3 10.04 15.45 -9.62
N LEU A 4 10.58 16.14 -8.64
CA LEU A 4 9.87 17.20 -7.92
C LEU A 4 9.52 18.42 -8.80
N ASN A 5 10.27 18.62 -9.89
CA ASN A 5 10.00 19.72 -10.82
C ASN A 5 8.84 19.42 -11.79
N ASN A 6 8.50 18.12 -11.96
CA ASN A 6 7.54 17.70 -12.99
C ASN A 6 6.36 16.89 -12.43
N THR A 7 6.33 16.64 -11.12
CA THR A 7 5.22 15.92 -10.48
C THR A 7 4.77 16.64 -9.20
N VAL A 8 3.48 16.57 -8.91
CA VAL A 8 2.94 16.90 -7.60
C VAL A 8 2.77 15.60 -6.83
N THR A 9 3.41 15.52 -5.68
CA THR A 9 3.33 14.35 -4.81
C THR A 9 2.62 14.74 -3.51
N LEU A 10 1.49 14.10 -3.25
CA LEU A 10 0.79 14.17 -1.97
C LEU A 10 1.23 12.98 -1.14
N PHE A 11 1.72 13.23 0.05
CA PHE A 11 2.14 12.19 0.98
C PHE A 11 1.28 12.24 2.24
N ASP A 12 0.46 11.21 2.43
CA ASP A 12 -0.30 10.99 3.65
C ASP A 12 0.42 9.93 4.49
N PRO A 13 1.13 10.31 5.54
CA PRO A 13 1.98 9.38 6.29
C PRO A 13 1.17 8.42 7.17
N CYS A 14 -0.09 8.72 7.47
CA CYS A 14 -0.85 7.95 8.43
C CYS A 14 -2.37 8.10 8.25
N LEU A 15 -2.97 7.17 7.52
CA LEU A 15 -4.43 7.11 7.36
C LEU A 15 -5.19 6.75 8.63
N ASN A 16 -4.54 6.05 9.56
CA ASN A 16 -5.14 5.55 10.80
C ASN A 16 -4.22 5.84 12.00
N PRO A 17 -4.24 7.06 12.56
CA PRO A 17 -3.35 7.42 13.66
C PRO A 17 -3.61 6.60 14.93
N ASP A 18 -4.85 6.24 15.23
CA ASP A 18 -5.17 5.40 16.39
C ASP A 18 -4.59 3.99 16.25
N GLY A 19 -4.74 3.39 15.09
CA GLY A 19 -4.16 2.08 14.79
C GLY A 19 -2.63 2.09 14.81
N LEU A 20 -2.02 3.11 14.23
CA LEU A 20 -0.57 3.29 14.26
C LEU A 20 -0.06 3.41 15.71
N GLN A 21 -0.72 4.22 16.52
CA GLN A 21 -0.33 4.42 17.92
C GLN A 21 -0.46 3.12 18.74
N ARG A 22 -1.54 2.37 18.54
CA ARG A 22 -1.74 1.08 19.23
C ARG A 22 -0.65 0.08 18.86
N PHE A 23 -0.39 -0.09 17.55
CA PHE A 23 0.63 -1.00 17.06
C PHE A 23 2.03 -0.59 17.55
N ALA A 24 2.42 0.64 17.36
CA ALA A 24 3.74 1.14 17.77
C ALA A 24 3.96 1.04 19.29
N THR A 25 2.93 1.33 20.08
CA THR A 25 3.00 1.18 21.54
C THR A 25 3.17 -0.28 21.94
N TRP A 26 2.39 -1.19 21.33
CA TRP A 26 2.50 -2.61 21.62
C TRP A 26 3.91 -3.14 21.32
N VAL A 27 4.40 -2.93 20.11
CA VAL A 27 5.71 -3.40 19.67
C VAL A 27 6.82 -2.82 20.56
N ASN A 28 6.82 -1.53 20.84
CA ASN A 28 7.86 -0.89 21.65
C ASN A 28 7.80 -1.29 23.13
N SER A 29 6.62 -1.59 23.66
CA SER A 29 6.45 -2.03 25.04
C SER A 29 6.78 -3.50 25.28
N ASN A 30 6.71 -4.32 24.23
CA ASN A 30 6.93 -5.77 24.31
C ASN A 30 8.25 -6.22 23.67
N LYS A 31 9.02 -5.31 23.07
CA LYS A 31 10.33 -5.66 22.49
C LYS A 31 11.30 -6.12 23.57
N ASN A 32 12.12 -7.09 23.22
CA ASN A 32 13.21 -7.54 24.05
C ASN A 32 14.38 -6.54 24.04
N LEU A 33 15.24 -6.54 25.06
CA LEU A 33 16.46 -5.73 25.10
C LEU A 33 17.39 -6.09 23.92
N VAL A 34 17.49 -7.36 23.60
CA VAL A 34 18.12 -7.87 22.38
C VAL A 34 17.01 -8.39 21.49
N PRO A 35 16.90 -7.88 20.22
CA PRO A 35 15.83 -8.31 19.31
C PRO A 35 15.77 -9.83 19.17
N ASN A 36 14.59 -10.41 19.37
CA ASN A 36 14.36 -11.85 19.29
C ASN A 36 13.49 -12.15 18.06
N PRO A 37 13.99 -12.93 17.08
CA PRO A 37 13.23 -13.23 15.86
C PRO A 37 12.25 -14.42 16.02
N ASP A 38 12.11 -15.01 17.19
CA ASP A 38 11.21 -16.14 17.45
C ASP A 38 9.74 -15.72 17.22
N ASN A 39 9.06 -16.41 16.33
CA ASN A 39 7.67 -16.13 15.95
C ASN A 39 6.66 -16.22 17.09
N SER A 40 7.03 -16.89 18.20
CA SER A 40 6.22 -16.96 19.42
C SER A 40 6.39 -15.76 20.35
N ASP A 41 7.32 -14.85 20.04
CA ASP A 41 7.57 -13.69 20.87
C ASP A 41 6.32 -12.79 20.96
N ARG A 42 6.11 -12.26 22.17
CA ARG A 42 4.96 -11.40 22.48
C ARG A 42 4.94 -10.12 21.63
N GLU A 43 6.07 -9.64 21.17
CA GLU A 43 6.17 -8.45 20.32
C GLU A 43 5.26 -8.56 19.09
N PHE A 44 5.15 -9.76 18.49
CA PHE A 44 4.41 -9.99 17.24
C PHE A 44 2.94 -10.31 17.41
N SER A 45 2.45 -10.38 18.65
CA SER A 45 1.09 -10.83 18.99
C SER A 45 0.28 -9.70 19.63
N GLU A 46 0.08 -8.61 18.87
CA GLU A 46 -0.71 -7.48 19.37
C GLU A 46 -2.13 -7.91 19.78
N VAL A 47 -2.59 -7.36 20.90
CA VAL A 47 -3.93 -7.64 21.41
C VAL A 47 -4.98 -6.85 20.65
N TRP A 48 -6.21 -7.38 20.65
CA TRP A 48 -7.36 -6.64 20.13
C TRP A 48 -7.51 -5.27 20.85
N PRO A 49 -7.84 -4.17 20.14
CA PRO A 49 -8.31 -4.09 18.75
C PRO A 49 -7.20 -4.01 17.68
N GLY A 50 -5.92 -4.04 18.04
CA GLY A 50 -4.80 -4.01 17.12
C GLY A 50 -4.66 -2.74 16.30
N GLY A 51 -3.76 -2.76 15.31
CA GLY A 51 -3.46 -1.62 14.45
C GLY A 51 -4.39 -1.45 13.25
N ARG A 52 -5.25 -2.41 12.96
CA ARG A 52 -6.07 -2.39 11.74
C ARG A 52 -7.18 -1.35 11.75
N THR A 53 -7.85 -1.16 12.88
CA THR A 53 -9.07 -0.36 13.01
C THR A 53 -8.82 1.02 13.60
N ASN A 54 -9.71 1.97 13.32
CA ASN A 54 -9.68 3.31 13.88
C ASN A 54 -10.09 3.33 15.36
N HIS A 55 -10.33 4.52 15.93
CA HIS A 55 -10.76 4.70 17.31
C HIS A 55 -12.05 3.94 17.67
N TYR A 56 -12.98 3.86 16.72
CA TYR A 56 -14.28 3.20 16.90
C TYR A 56 -14.32 1.79 16.35
N TRP A 57 -13.15 1.18 16.05
CA TRP A 57 -12.98 -0.19 15.58
C TRP A 57 -13.51 -0.48 14.18
N PHE A 58 -13.62 0.55 13.35
CA PHE A 58 -13.95 0.40 11.94
C PHE A 58 -12.70 0.34 11.07
N ASP A 59 -12.79 -0.46 10.00
CA ASP A 59 -11.74 -0.54 8.99
C ASP A 59 -11.85 0.63 8.00
N LEU A 60 -10.95 1.61 8.13
CA LEU A 60 -10.90 2.78 7.25
C LEU A 60 -10.63 2.42 5.79
N ASN A 61 -9.98 1.28 5.53
CA ASN A 61 -9.74 0.80 4.18
C ASN A 61 -10.90 -0.06 3.62
N ARG A 62 -12.10 0.11 4.18
CA ARG A 62 -13.37 -0.37 3.62
C ARG A 62 -14.39 0.77 3.47
N ASP A 63 -14.01 1.99 3.84
CA ASP A 63 -14.91 3.14 3.91
C ASP A 63 -14.65 4.20 2.82
N TRP A 64 -13.84 3.90 1.79
CA TRP A 64 -13.62 4.83 0.69
C TRP A 64 -14.88 5.10 -0.14
N LEU A 65 -15.78 4.12 -0.32
CA LEU A 65 -17.03 4.26 -1.02
C LEU A 65 -18.19 4.71 -0.10
N PRO A 66 -18.40 4.10 1.08
CA PRO A 66 -19.46 4.51 1.99
C PRO A 66 -19.27 5.89 2.61
N VAL A 67 -17.99 6.28 2.87
CA VAL A 67 -17.60 7.60 3.41
C VAL A 67 -18.36 7.98 4.67
N GLN A 68 -18.53 7.03 5.58
CA GLN A 68 -19.28 7.24 6.82
C GLN A 68 -18.44 7.85 7.94
N LEU A 69 -17.13 7.58 7.92
CA LEU A 69 -16.22 7.96 8.98
C LEU A 69 -15.57 9.32 8.72
N PRO A 70 -15.31 10.15 9.75
CA PRO A 70 -14.75 11.48 9.56
C PRO A 70 -13.38 11.47 8.88
N GLU A 71 -12.54 10.47 9.18
CA GLU A 71 -11.25 10.27 8.50
C GLU A 71 -11.44 10.01 7.00
N SER A 72 -12.42 9.18 6.65
CA SER A 72 -12.76 8.90 5.25
C SER A 72 -13.31 10.12 4.53
N GLN A 73 -14.15 10.91 5.19
CA GLN A 73 -14.69 12.16 4.65
C GLN A 73 -13.58 13.16 4.32
N ALA A 74 -12.63 13.35 5.23
CA ALA A 74 -11.48 14.23 5.03
C ALA A 74 -10.59 13.74 3.88
N ARG A 75 -10.30 12.46 3.82
CA ARG A 75 -9.47 11.83 2.81
C ARG A 75 -10.11 11.87 1.42
N VAL A 76 -11.39 11.49 1.30
CA VAL A 76 -12.11 11.54 0.02
C VAL A 76 -12.26 12.98 -0.48
N LYS A 77 -12.45 13.94 0.42
CA LYS A 77 -12.43 15.36 0.05
C LYS A 77 -11.09 15.75 -0.56
N THR A 78 -9.96 15.42 0.08
CA THR A 78 -8.62 15.68 -0.46
C THR A 78 -8.42 15.00 -1.81
N TYR A 79 -8.84 13.73 -1.92
CA TYR A 79 -8.79 13.00 -3.19
C TYR A 79 -9.56 13.72 -4.29
N THR A 80 -10.78 14.17 -4.01
CA THR A 80 -11.64 14.85 -4.97
C THR A 80 -11.09 16.23 -5.39
N ASP A 81 -10.48 16.95 -4.44
CA ASP A 81 -9.87 18.25 -4.73
C ASP A 81 -8.67 18.14 -5.68
N TRP A 82 -7.91 17.03 -5.60
CA TRP A 82 -6.69 16.82 -6.37
C TRP A 82 -6.84 15.89 -7.57
N LEU A 83 -7.73 14.91 -7.53
CA LEU A 83 -7.93 13.87 -8.55
C LEU A 83 -6.60 13.29 -9.06
N PRO A 84 -5.82 12.64 -8.17
CA PRO A 84 -4.48 12.17 -8.52
C PRO A 84 -4.51 11.12 -9.64
N ASN A 85 -3.51 11.15 -10.52
CA ASN A 85 -3.40 10.17 -11.61
C ASN A 85 -3.10 8.76 -11.08
N ILE A 86 -2.28 8.67 -10.02
CA ILE A 86 -1.94 7.41 -9.34
C ILE A 86 -2.09 7.61 -7.84
N VAL A 87 -2.66 6.62 -7.19
CA VAL A 87 -2.69 6.49 -5.72
C VAL A 87 -2.03 5.17 -5.34
N THR A 88 -1.09 5.22 -4.41
CA THR A 88 -0.48 4.02 -3.83
C THR A 88 -0.96 3.82 -2.40
N ASP A 89 -1.47 2.64 -2.12
CA ASP A 89 -2.00 2.23 -0.82
C ASP A 89 -1.03 1.21 -0.21
N HIS A 90 -0.30 1.63 0.82
CA HIS A 90 0.83 0.89 1.40
C HIS A 90 0.38 0.07 2.59
N HIS A 91 0.50 -1.25 2.46
CA HIS A 91 0.09 -2.23 3.46
C HIS A 91 1.17 -3.24 3.81
N GLU A 92 0.88 -4.02 4.83
CA GLU A 92 1.66 -5.18 5.22
C GLU A 92 0.77 -6.43 5.30
N MET A 93 1.33 -7.56 4.89
CA MET A 93 0.71 -8.88 4.93
C MET A 93 1.48 -9.85 5.84
N GLY A 94 1.09 -11.12 5.85
CA GLY A 94 1.72 -12.13 6.69
C GLY A 94 3.24 -12.25 6.49
N THR A 95 3.98 -12.49 7.56
CA THR A 95 5.44 -12.56 7.62
C THR A 95 6.07 -13.55 6.63
N ASN A 96 5.38 -14.67 6.34
CA ASN A 96 5.85 -15.68 5.39
C ASN A 96 5.58 -15.35 3.92
N SER A 97 5.16 -14.14 3.64
CA SER A 97 5.01 -13.61 2.29
C SER A 97 6.25 -12.82 1.86
N THR A 98 6.23 -12.33 0.61
CA THR A 98 7.30 -11.50 0.06
C THR A 98 6.83 -10.05 -0.10
N PHE A 99 6.71 -9.57 -1.32
CA PHE A 99 6.12 -8.28 -1.63
C PHE A 99 5.08 -8.45 -2.75
N PHE A 100 3.92 -7.86 -2.59
CA PHE A 100 2.89 -7.83 -3.63
C PHE A 100 2.69 -6.41 -4.16
N PHE A 101 2.42 -6.32 -5.46
CA PHE A 101 1.88 -5.11 -6.10
C PHE A 101 0.90 -5.47 -7.19
N GLN A 102 -0.11 -4.61 -7.40
CA GLN A 102 -1.08 -4.80 -8.48
C GLN A 102 -0.41 -4.80 -9.86
N PRO A 103 -1.02 -5.50 -10.89
CA PRO A 103 -2.40 -5.99 -10.89
C PRO A 103 -2.62 -7.22 -10.02
N GLY A 104 -3.85 -7.34 -9.49
CA GLY A 104 -4.33 -8.53 -8.80
C GLY A 104 -4.73 -9.66 -9.74
N ILE A 105 -5.51 -10.63 -9.24
CA ILE A 105 -6.01 -11.77 -10.03
C ILE A 105 -6.93 -11.24 -11.15
N PRO A 106 -6.65 -11.54 -12.42
CA PRO A 106 -7.42 -10.97 -13.55
C PRO A 106 -8.93 -11.28 -13.52
N SER A 107 -9.33 -12.45 -13.01
CA SER A 107 -10.74 -12.84 -12.88
C SER A 107 -11.47 -12.15 -11.70
N ARG A 108 -10.75 -11.39 -10.88
CA ARG A 108 -11.27 -10.67 -9.71
C ARG A 108 -11.15 -9.15 -9.85
N VAL A 109 -11.10 -8.66 -11.07
CA VAL A 109 -11.20 -7.24 -11.38
C VAL A 109 -12.67 -6.85 -11.50
N ASN A 110 -13.05 -5.69 -10.97
CA ASN A 110 -14.42 -5.19 -11.10
C ASN A 110 -14.72 -4.90 -12.57
N PRO A 111 -15.84 -5.40 -13.12
CA PRO A 111 -16.18 -5.23 -14.53
C PRO A 111 -16.45 -3.77 -14.94
N LEU A 112 -16.62 -2.86 -13.98
CA LEU A 112 -16.76 -1.43 -14.24
C LEU A 112 -15.41 -0.72 -14.44
N ILE A 113 -14.30 -1.37 -14.11
CA ILE A 113 -12.96 -0.80 -14.33
C ILE A 113 -12.63 -0.88 -15.82
N PRO A 114 -12.26 0.25 -16.47
CA PRO A 114 -11.93 0.24 -17.89
C PRO A 114 -10.70 -0.62 -18.21
N ASN A 115 -10.71 -1.31 -19.34
CA ASN A 115 -9.55 -2.10 -19.80
C ASN A 115 -8.26 -1.26 -19.92
N LEU A 116 -8.38 0.04 -20.21
CA LEU A 116 -7.23 0.94 -20.27
C LEU A 116 -6.55 1.06 -18.91
N ASN A 117 -7.33 1.17 -17.83
CA ASN A 117 -6.80 1.22 -16.45
C ASN A 117 -5.92 -0.02 -16.20
N GLN A 118 -6.42 -1.22 -16.43
CA GLN A 118 -5.68 -2.47 -16.22
C GLN A 118 -4.40 -2.56 -17.08
N LYS A 119 -4.44 -2.09 -18.33
CA LYS A 119 -3.24 -2.01 -19.17
C LYS A 119 -2.20 -1.02 -18.64
N LEU A 120 -2.63 0.09 -18.06
CA LEU A 120 -1.73 1.06 -17.43
C LEU A 120 -1.15 0.51 -16.14
N THR A 121 -1.98 -0.16 -15.31
CA THR A 121 -1.53 -0.87 -14.09
C THR A 121 -0.45 -1.90 -14.41
N GLU A 122 -0.59 -2.66 -15.50
CA GLU A 122 0.46 -3.60 -15.95
C GLU A 122 1.77 -2.89 -16.36
N LYS A 123 1.69 -1.70 -16.95
CA LYS A 123 2.90 -0.90 -17.25
C LYS A 123 3.57 -0.42 -15.97
N VAL A 124 2.79 0.06 -15.02
CA VAL A 124 3.27 0.49 -13.69
C VAL A 124 3.97 -0.67 -12.98
N ALA A 125 3.35 -1.87 -12.99
CA ALA A 125 3.89 -3.08 -12.38
C ALA A 125 5.30 -3.45 -12.89
N LYS A 126 5.59 -3.24 -14.18
CA LYS A 126 6.93 -3.49 -14.74
C LYS A 126 8.02 -2.60 -14.12
N TYR A 127 7.67 -1.36 -13.76
CA TYR A 127 8.60 -0.48 -13.05
C TYR A 127 8.86 -0.97 -11.64
N HIS A 128 7.80 -1.40 -10.92
CA HIS A 128 7.95 -1.97 -9.57
C HIS A 128 8.83 -3.21 -9.60
N ALA A 129 8.57 -4.14 -10.53
CA ALA A 129 9.39 -5.34 -10.74
C ALA A 129 10.87 -4.97 -10.95
N ASN A 130 11.14 -4.10 -11.92
CA ASN A 130 12.51 -3.67 -12.23
C ASN A 130 13.26 -3.03 -11.05
N PHE A 131 12.55 -2.31 -10.19
CA PHE A 131 13.16 -1.68 -9.02
C PHE A 131 13.43 -2.68 -7.90
N LEU A 132 12.52 -3.62 -7.66
CA LEU A 132 12.69 -4.70 -6.68
C LEU A 132 13.77 -5.69 -7.13
N ASP A 133 13.85 -6.03 -8.42
CA ASP A 133 14.92 -6.85 -9.00
C ASP A 133 16.31 -6.26 -8.73
N LYS A 134 16.46 -4.94 -8.88
CA LYS A 134 17.74 -4.24 -8.63
C LYS A 134 18.23 -4.36 -7.19
N ILE A 135 17.34 -4.50 -6.23
CA ILE A 135 17.67 -4.66 -4.82
C ILE A 135 17.57 -6.11 -4.34
N GLY A 136 17.27 -7.06 -5.25
CA GLY A 136 17.17 -8.49 -4.96
C GLY A 136 16.02 -8.85 -4.03
N SER A 137 14.93 -8.11 -4.04
CA SER A 137 13.74 -8.42 -3.24
C SER A 137 12.77 -9.30 -4.00
N LEU A 138 12.28 -10.37 -3.36
CA LEU A 138 11.25 -11.24 -3.90
C LEU A 138 9.89 -10.54 -3.90
N TYR A 139 9.12 -10.77 -4.96
CA TYR A 139 7.77 -10.21 -5.12
C TYR A 139 6.89 -11.11 -5.98
N TYR A 140 5.60 -10.80 -6.00
CA TYR A 140 4.62 -11.41 -6.91
C TYR A 140 3.53 -10.39 -7.29
N SER A 141 2.80 -10.68 -8.34
CA SER A 141 1.60 -9.97 -8.79
C SER A 141 0.65 -10.94 -9.48
N LYS A 142 -0.58 -10.51 -9.79
CA LYS A 142 -1.62 -11.33 -10.43
C LYS A 142 -2.08 -12.54 -9.62
N GLU A 143 -1.81 -12.55 -8.34
CA GLU A 143 -2.14 -13.60 -7.38
C GLU A 143 -2.76 -12.99 -6.11
N ASN A 144 -3.49 -13.78 -5.32
CA ASN A 144 -4.07 -13.52 -4.01
C ASN A 144 -5.06 -12.35 -3.94
N TYR A 145 -4.67 -11.17 -4.38
CA TYR A 145 -5.42 -9.94 -4.22
C TYR A 145 -6.37 -9.67 -5.39
N ASP A 146 -7.50 -9.06 -5.08
CA ASP A 146 -8.49 -8.59 -6.04
C ASP A 146 -8.34 -7.10 -6.35
N ASP A 147 -9.04 -6.67 -7.39
CA ASP A 147 -9.25 -5.28 -7.73
C ASP A 147 -10.76 -5.06 -7.98
N PHE A 148 -11.57 -5.28 -6.94
CA PHE A 148 -13.03 -5.41 -7.10
C PHE A 148 -13.83 -4.39 -6.29
N TYR A 149 -13.57 -4.26 -4.98
CA TYR A 149 -14.38 -3.42 -4.10
C TYR A 149 -13.85 -1.99 -4.04
N PHE A 150 -14.63 -1.05 -4.56
CA PHE A 150 -14.27 0.38 -4.59
C PHE A 150 -14.19 1.07 -3.22
N GLY A 151 -14.53 0.41 -2.16
CA GLY A 151 -14.34 0.90 -0.78
C GLY A 151 -12.91 0.79 -0.26
N LYS A 152 -11.94 0.32 -1.09
CA LYS A 152 -10.50 0.24 -0.76
C LYS A 152 -9.73 1.36 -1.45
N GLY A 153 -8.67 1.86 -0.80
CA GLY A 153 -7.80 2.90 -1.33
C GLY A 153 -7.09 2.53 -2.63
N SER A 154 -6.83 1.24 -2.82
CA SER A 154 -6.21 0.71 -4.03
C SER A 154 -7.17 0.51 -5.21
N THR A 155 -8.49 0.54 -5.00
CA THR A 155 -9.50 0.29 -6.05
C THR A 155 -10.39 1.51 -6.30
N TYR A 156 -10.56 2.38 -5.30
CA TYR A 156 -11.38 3.60 -5.44
C TYR A 156 -10.91 4.51 -6.59
N PRO A 157 -9.59 4.74 -6.79
CA PRO A 157 -9.11 5.54 -7.90
C PRO A 157 -9.49 4.98 -9.27
N ASP A 158 -9.54 3.66 -9.42
CA ASP A 158 -9.83 3.00 -10.70
C ASP A 158 -11.25 3.27 -11.20
N ALA A 159 -12.19 3.47 -10.26
CA ALA A 159 -13.55 3.91 -10.57
C ALA A 159 -13.65 5.41 -10.90
N ASN A 160 -12.63 6.19 -10.57
CA ASN A 160 -12.63 7.65 -10.67
C ASN A 160 -11.61 8.21 -11.68
N GLY A 161 -11.17 7.37 -12.62
CA GLY A 161 -10.29 7.77 -13.73
C GLY A 161 -8.80 7.87 -13.38
N GLY A 162 -8.41 7.45 -12.17
CA GLY A 162 -7.02 7.28 -11.75
C GLY A 162 -6.56 5.83 -11.85
N ILE A 163 -5.40 5.53 -11.28
CA ILE A 163 -4.83 4.20 -11.12
C ILE A 163 -4.59 3.99 -9.62
N GLY A 164 -5.24 3.00 -9.04
CA GLY A 164 -4.97 2.58 -7.67
C GLY A 164 -3.96 1.43 -7.65
N ILE A 165 -2.98 1.49 -6.76
CA ILE A 165 -1.97 0.45 -6.59
C ILE A 165 -1.92 0.02 -5.13
N LEU A 166 -2.17 -1.25 -4.88
CA LEU A 166 -1.93 -1.88 -3.60
C LEU A 166 -0.47 -2.34 -3.53
N PHE A 167 0.22 -1.95 -2.49
CA PHE A 167 1.49 -2.54 -2.05
C PHE A 167 1.28 -3.32 -0.76
N GLU A 168 1.74 -4.58 -0.74
CA GLU A 168 1.70 -5.43 0.45
C GLU A 168 3.09 -6.00 0.72
N GLN A 169 3.71 -5.57 1.79
CA GLN A 169 4.99 -6.09 2.24
C GLN A 169 4.78 -7.22 3.25
N GLY A 170 5.50 -8.33 3.10
CA GLY A 170 5.62 -9.31 4.18
C GLY A 170 6.12 -8.63 5.45
N SER A 171 5.32 -8.61 6.53
CA SER A 171 5.59 -7.80 7.71
C SER A 171 6.58 -8.47 8.65
N SER A 172 7.55 -7.71 9.17
CA SER A 172 8.33 -8.14 10.34
C SER A 172 7.51 -8.12 11.64
N ARG A 173 6.31 -7.56 11.64
CA ARG A 173 5.38 -7.36 12.77
C ARG A 173 6.00 -6.75 14.02
N GLY A 174 7.16 -6.15 13.86
CA GLY A 174 8.00 -5.57 14.87
C GLY A 174 9.39 -5.34 14.34
N HIS A 175 10.41 -5.49 15.19
CA HIS A 175 11.79 -5.14 14.82
C HIS A 175 12.47 -6.19 13.92
N ILE A 176 12.26 -7.48 14.21
CA ILE A 176 12.88 -8.60 13.49
C ILE A 176 12.07 -9.88 13.71
N GLN A 177 11.80 -10.65 12.66
CA GLN A 177 11.06 -11.90 12.78
C GLN A 177 11.57 -12.96 11.80
N ASN A 178 11.59 -14.23 12.21
CA ASN A 178 11.88 -15.35 11.31
C ASN A 178 10.74 -15.53 10.30
N SER A 179 11.08 -15.72 9.04
CA SER A 179 10.15 -16.07 7.98
C SER A 179 10.64 -17.26 7.17
N GLN A 180 9.77 -17.82 6.33
CA GLN A 180 10.16 -18.88 5.37
C GLN A 180 11.20 -18.39 4.35
N ASN A 181 11.30 -17.07 4.15
CA ASN A 181 12.23 -16.44 3.22
C ASN A 181 13.51 -15.92 3.94
N GLY A 182 13.75 -16.33 5.17
CA GLY A 182 14.85 -15.85 6.01
C GLY A 182 14.41 -14.86 7.07
N VAL A 183 15.37 -14.25 7.72
CA VAL A 183 15.12 -13.26 8.78
C VAL A 183 14.63 -11.96 8.15
N LEU A 184 13.45 -11.53 8.57
CA LEU A 184 12.81 -10.30 8.11
C LEU A 184 13.00 -9.19 9.14
N THR A 185 13.57 -8.07 8.73
CA THR A 185 13.83 -6.91 9.60
C THR A 185 12.97 -5.72 9.20
N PHE A 186 12.64 -4.87 10.16
CA PHE A 186 11.89 -3.63 9.90
C PHE A 186 12.59 -2.70 8.88
N PRO A 187 13.92 -2.46 8.93
CA PRO A 187 14.62 -1.71 7.89
C PRO A 187 14.49 -2.30 6.48
N PHE A 188 14.43 -3.63 6.36
CA PHE A 188 14.20 -4.28 5.07
C PHE A 188 12.81 -3.98 4.51
N THR A 189 11.77 -4.03 5.36
CA THR A 189 10.40 -3.74 4.94
C THR A 189 10.25 -2.27 4.51
N ILE A 190 10.84 -1.32 5.25
CA ILE A 190 10.89 0.08 4.89
C ILE A 190 11.58 0.28 3.53
N ARG A 191 12.74 -0.37 3.30
CA ARG A 191 13.50 -0.27 2.05
C ARG A 191 12.62 -0.66 0.86
N ASN A 192 11.89 -1.75 0.96
CA ASN A 192 11.04 -2.23 -0.13
C ASN A 192 9.89 -1.27 -0.43
N GLN A 193 9.19 -0.79 0.60
CA GLN A 193 8.12 0.21 0.47
C GLN A 193 8.63 1.51 -0.16
N LEU A 194 9.78 2.02 0.28
CA LEU A 194 10.40 3.20 -0.31
C LEU A 194 10.81 2.96 -1.78
N THR A 195 11.36 1.78 -2.09
CA THR A 195 11.79 1.43 -3.45
C THR A 195 10.62 1.45 -4.42
N THR A 196 9.46 0.89 -4.05
CA THR A 196 8.26 0.89 -4.89
C THR A 196 7.63 2.27 -4.99
N THR A 197 7.66 3.08 -3.94
CA THR A 197 7.28 4.51 -4.00
C THR A 197 8.13 5.25 -5.03
N LEU A 198 9.46 5.11 -4.97
CA LEU A 198 10.37 5.76 -5.92
C LEU A 198 10.17 5.26 -7.35
N SER A 199 9.82 3.99 -7.54
CA SER A 199 9.52 3.45 -8.86
C SER A 199 8.24 4.06 -9.46
N THR A 200 7.20 4.29 -8.64
CA THR A 200 5.98 5.01 -9.04
C THR A 200 6.27 6.44 -9.47
N LEU A 201 7.05 7.16 -8.68
CA LEU A 201 7.46 8.53 -8.99
C LEU A 201 8.29 8.60 -10.28
N LYS A 202 9.19 7.65 -10.50
CA LYS A 202 9.99 7.59 -11.73
C LYS A 202 9.15 7.30 -12.97
N LEU A 203 8.17 6.41 -12.86
CA LEU A 203 7.20 6.16 -13.94
C LEU A 203 6.40 7.41 -14.28
N SER A 204 5.94 8.14 -13.27
CA SER A 204 5.11 9.34 -13.45
C SER A 204 5.79 10.40 -14.32
N LEU A 205 7.11 10.52 -14.24
CA LEU A 205 7.89 11.41 -15.09
C LEU A 205 7.86 11.05 -16.58
N ILE A 206 7.81 9.75 -16.89
CA ILE A 206 8.06 9.25 -18.25
C ILE A 206 6.76 9.07 -19.03
N HIS A 207 5.64 8.79 -18.35
CA HIS A 207 4.42 8.33 -19.00
C HIS A 207 3.15 9.13 -18.66
N ILE A 208 3.22 10.10 -17.75
CA ILE A 208 2.06 10.87 -17.28
C ILE A 208 2.21 12.37 -17.58
N SER A 209 3.26 12.77 -18.28
CA SER A 209 3.54 14.17 -18.63
C SER A 209 2.53 14.81 -19.60
N GLU A 210 1.57 14.05 -20.13
CA GLU A 210 0.42 14.59 -20.87
C GLU A 210 -0.88 14.12 -20.21
N PRO A 211 -1.63 14.98 -19.50
CA PRO A 211 -2.95 14.63 -19.04
C PRO A 211 -3.90 14.58 -20.23
N THR A 212 -4.11 13.42 -20.82
CA THR A 212 -5.32 13.18 -21.61
C THR A 212 -6.51 13.14 -20.64
N ARG A 213 -6.84 14.29 -20.07
CA ARG A 213 -8.16 14.51 -19.48
C ARG A 213 -9.15 14.54 -20.63
N HIS A 214 -9.73 13.41 -20.94
CA HIS A 214 -10.98 13.41 -21.65
C HIS A 214 -12.03 14.03 -20.73
N HIS A 215 -12.28 15.32 -20.92
CA HIS A 215 -13.51 15.92 -20.44
C HIS A 215 -14.67 15.19 -21.15
N VAL A 216 -15.38 14.38 -20.40
CA VAL A 216 -16.70 13.91 -20.79
C VAL A 216 -17.72 14.92 -20.28
#